data_11149465deeb4f98f95b4e83dc05a844
#
_entry.id   11149465deeb4f98f95b4e83dc05a844
#
_cell.length_a   1.000
_cell.length_b   1.000
_cell.length_c   1.000
_cell.angle_alpha   90.00
_cell.angle_beta   90.00
_cell.angle_gamma   90.00
#
_symmetry.space_group_name_H-M   'P 1'
#
loop_
_entity.id
_entity.type
_entity.pdbx_description
1 polymer ?
#
loop_
_entity_poly.entity_id
_entity_poly.type
_entity_poly.pdbx_seq_one_letter_code
_entity_poly.pdbx_strand_id
1 'polypeptide(L)'
;MRRVLSHSAAGALALLIALGCFAASAQAAPRPPLEHEGRWFTDDRGRVVILRGFNLVYKVGSYRPRDTGFGRDDARFLRRHGFNSIRLGVILKGLEPEPPGTDGRPSYRRGYIRSLARTERTLARHGVFTLLDFHQDLYNERFEGEGWPDWQTIDDGVPSEPKQGFPTNYLVNAGLQRAFDNFWANTEVAGRGLQDAYAAAWRRIAVRFRSNPFVMGYDLINEPWPGSAFGPQGCGNPAGCPVFDSTTLTEFSIRVLNAIRSVDPTTLVFYEPLVTFDFGADTSHGDTGDAQAGFSFHNYCLPGAFGGPGSGPSCESLEDMVFSNADKQAEETGDVPFLTEFGATDDLETIERIVRLSDEHLVSWQYWHYCDCEDPTTSGPGIQSLVIDPSKPPRGENLKRDKLLVLARPYPRAVAGTPTELGSTRTPASSSSRTRPACPTAPARRGDSTRRSSCRGSSTRAATGSASKAAGSCRSAASAFCGSSDVSGPTRSP
;
A
#
# COMPACT_ATOMS: atom_id res chain seq x y z
N MET A 1 -6.26 -52.98 -47.65
CA MET A 1 -5.43 -52.46 -46.51
C MET A 1 -5.01 -50.97 -46.63
N ARG A 2 -5.94 -50.07 -46.96
CA ARG A 2 -5.60 -48.63 -47.12
C ARG A 2 -6.61 -47.64 -46.45
N ARG A 3 -7.47 -48.08 -45.53
CA ARG A 3 -8.47 -47.20 -44.87
C ARG A 3 -8.38 -47.12 -43.33
N VAL A 4 -7.41 -47.74 -42.67
CA VAL A 4 -7.31 -47.77 -41.23
C VAL A 4 -6.27 -46.76 -40.70
N LEU A 5 -5.39 -46.19 -41.52
CA LEU A 5 -4.32 -45.26 -41.10
C LEU A 5 -4.71 -43.77 -41.05
N SER A 6 -5.89 -43.36 -41.57
CA SER A 6 -6.30 -41.96 -41.60
C SER A 6 -7.03 -41.47 -40.34
N HIS A 7 -7.57 -42.36 -39.52
CA HIS A 7 -8.31 -41.99 -38.30
C HIS A 7 -7.41 -41.83 -37.07
N SER A 8 -6.24 -42.48 -37.06
CA SER A 8 -5.29 -42.37 -35.95
C SER A 8 -4.50 -41.04 -35.94
N ALA A 9 -4.23 -40.47 -37.12
CA ALA A 9 -3.49 -39.21 -37.23
C ALA A 9 -4.36 -38.00 -36.84
N ALA A 10 -5.66 -38.02 -37.16
CA ALA A 10 -6.60 -36.96 -36.80
C ALA A 10 -6.88 -36.93 -35.28
N GLY A 11 -6.95 -38.11 -34.64
CA GLY A 11 -7.13 -38.23 -33.19
C GLY A 11 -5.92 -37.76 -32.41
N ALA A 12 -4.70 -38.07 -32.88
CA ALA A 12 -3.47 -37.60 -32.23
C ALA A 12 -3.25 -36.09 -32.37
N LEU A 13 -3.63 -35.49 -33.50
CA LEU A 13 -3.54 -34.06 -33.71
C LEU A 13 -4.58 -33.29 -32.87
N ALA A 14 -5.80 -33.79 -32.74
CA ALA A 14 -6.83 -33.21 -31.88
C ALA A 14 -6.47 -33.32 -30.40
N LEU A 15 -5.83 -34.38 -29.95
CA LEU A 15 -5.35 -34.55 -28.58
C LEU A 15 -4.15 -33.63 -28.28
N LEU A 16 -3.25 -33.42 -29.24
CA LEU A 16 -2.13 -32.47 -29.10
C LEU A 16 -2.61 -31.03 -29.08
N ILE A 17 -3.63 -30.66 -29.84
CA ILE A 17 -4.25 -29.34 -29.81
C ILE A 17 -5.01 -29.12 -28.48
N ALA A 18 -5.74 -30.13 -28.00
CA ALA A 18 -6.43 -30.08 -26.72
C ALA A 18 -5.44 -29.98 -25.54
N LEU A 19 -4.34 -30.74 -25.55
CA LEU A 19 -3.25 -30.63 -24.56
C LEU A 19 -2.50 -29.28 -24.66
N GLY A 20 -2.34 -28.72 -25.85
CA GLY A 20 -1.77 -27.40 -26.05
C GLY A 20 -2.65 -26.27 -25.52
N CYS A 21 -3.98 -26.40 -25.59
CA CYS A 21 -4.93 -25.43 -25.04
C CYS A 21 -5.04 -25.49 -23.50
N PHE A 22 -4.75 -26.64 -22.88
CA PHE A 22 -4.71 -26.77 -21.42
C PHE A 22 -3.36 -26.37 -20.80
N ALA A 23 -2.29 -26.22 -21.60
CA ALA A 23 -0.98 -25.78 -21.10
C ALA A 23 -0.83 -24.25 -20.97
N ALA A 24 -1.85 -23.46 -21.26
CA ALA A 24 -1.75 -22.00 -21.32
C ALA A 24 -2.60 -21.30 -20.28
N SER A 25 -2.35 -21.53 -19.01
CA SER A 25 -2.76 -20.59 -17.98
C SER A 25 -2.02 -20.81 -16.67
N ALA A 26 -0.74 -21.15 -16.70
CA ALA A 26 0.12 -20.72 -15.61
C ALA A 26 0.17 -19.19 -15.71
N GLN A 27 -0.67 -18.51 -14.92
CA GLN A 27 -0.67 -17.05 -14.84
C GLN A 27 0.76 -16.61 -14.62
N ALA A 28 1.35 -16.01 -15.64
CA ALA A 28 2.72 -15.56 -15.55
C ALA A 28 2.84 -14.59 -14.38
N ALA A 29 3.83 -14.79 -13.52
CA ALA A 29 4.08 -13.91 -12.39
C ALA A 29 4.15 -12.44 -12.86
N PRO A 30 3.78 -11.47 -11.99
CA PRO A 30 3.97 -10.06 -12.27
C PRO A 30 5.43 -9.78 -12.64
N ARG A 31 5.65 -8.87 -13.55
CA ARG A 31 6.98 -8.47 -14.01
C ARG A 31 7.36 -7.10 -13.45
N PRO A 32 8.48 -7.01 -12.74
CA PRO A 32 8.99 -5.74 -12.27
C PRO A 32 9.53 -4.88 -13.44
N PRO A 33 9.56 -3.54 -13.30
CA PRO A 33 9.03 -2.78 -12.17
C PRO A 33 7.49 -2.74 -12.15
N LEU A 34 6.92 -2.35 -11.00
CA LEU A 34 5.52 -2.01 -10.90
C LEU A 34 5.34 -0.50 -11.06
N GLU A 35 4.26 -0.13 -11.73
CA GLU A 35 3.74 1.21 -11.90
C GLU A 35 2.25 1.20 -11.52
N HIS A 36 1.54 2.31 -11.65
CA HIS A 36 0.08 2.29 -11.61
C HIS A 36 -0.53 3.02 -12.82
N GLU A 37 -1.75 2.63 -13.14
CA GLU A 37 -2.61 3.30 -14.11
C GLU A 37 -4.01 3.44 -13.48
N GLY A 38 -4.37 4.66 -13.10
CA GLY A 38 -5.52 4.91 -12.24
C GLY A 38 -5.40 4.08 -10.95
N ARG A 39 -6.48 3.50 -10.49
CA ARG A 39 -6.51 2.69 -9.26
C ARG A 39 -5.80 1.33 -9.32
N TRP A 40 -5.05 1.01 -10.40
CA TRP A 40 -4.50 -0.32 -10.62
C TRP A 40 -2.98 -0.34 -10.58
N PHE A 41 -2.40 -1.24 -9.79
CA PHE A 41 -1.00 -1.62 -10.01
C PHE A 41 -0.86 -2.26 -11.39
N THR A 42 0.18 -1.89 -12.11
CA THR A 42 0.51 -2.47 -13.41
C THR A 42 1.95 -2.96 -13.43
N ASP A 43 2.20 -3.97 -14.25
CA ASP A 43 3.55 -4.49 -14.49
C ASP A 43 4.15 -3.96 -15.81
N ASP A 44 5.39 -4.34 -16.12
CA ASP A 44 6.13 -3.94 -17.33
C ASP A 44 5.40 -4.25 -18.66
N ARG A 45 4.31 -5.01 -18.60
CA ARG A 45 3.45 -5.35 -19.74
C ARG A 45 2.08 -4.67 -19.70
N GLY A 46 1.85 -3.77 -18.78
CA GLY A 46 0.57 -3.11 -18.57
C GLY A 46 -0.53 -4.06 -18.07
N ARG A 47 -0.17 -5.20 -17.44
CA ARG A 47 -1.14 -6.08 -16.80
C ARG A 47 -1.44 -5.58 -15.42
N VAL A 48 -2.72 -5.61 -15.03
CA VAL A 48 -3.10 -5.33 -13.65
C VAL A 48 -2.50 -6.38 -12.73
N VAL A 49 -1.86 -5.92 -11.66
CA VAL A 49 -1.21 -6.76 -10.64
C VAL A 49 -2.02 -6.70 -9.36
N ILE A 50 -2.25 -7.87 -8.77
CA ILE A 50 -2.84 -8.00 -7.44
C ILE A 50 -1.76 -8.43 -6.47
N LEU A 51 -1.61 -7.67 -5.39
CA LEU A 51 -0.61 -7.89 -4.35
C LEU A 51 -1.31 -8.42 -3.09
N ARG A 52 -0.71 -9.46 -2.51
CA ARG A 52 -1.10 -10.00 -1.21
C ARG A 52 0.15 -10.32 -0.42
N GLY A 53 0.21 -9.88 0.82
CA GLY A 53 1.43 -10.02 1.59
C GLY A 53 1.31 -9.73 3.07
N PHE A 54 2.44 -9.33 3.65
CA PHE A 54 2.56 -9.09 5.08
C PHE A 54 3.39 -7.87 5.36
N ASN A 55 3.22 -7.33 6.55
CA ASN A 55 4.16 -6.43 7.18
C ASN A 55 5.33 -7.22 7.80
N LEU A 56 6.52 -6.66 7.72
CA LEU A 56 7.73 -7.14 8.38
C LEU A 56 8.49 -5.94 8.96
N VAL A 57 8.12 -5.58 10.17
CA VAL A 57 8.68 -4.45 10.91
C VAL A 57 9.35 -4.97 12.17
N TYR A 58 10.55 -4.50 12.50
CA TYR A 58 11.23 -4.82 13.75
C TYR A 58 11.47 -3.54 14.54
N LYS A 59 10.68 -3.35 15.57
CA LYS A 59 10.50 -2.09 16.29
C LYS A 59 11.45 -1.89 17.46
N VAL A 60 12.30 -2.87 17.77
CA VAL A 60 13.15 -2.83 18.96
C VAL A 60 14.64 -3.00 18.64
N GLY A 61 15.49 -2.56 19.52
CA GLY A 61 16.92 -2.81 19.51
C GLY A 61 17.64 -2.32 18.26
N SER A 62 17.91 -3.23 17.34
CA SER A 62 18.64 -2.91 16.11
C SER A 62 17.77 -2.27 15.02
N TYR A 63 16.45 -2.38 15.13
CA TYR A 63 15.43 -1.99 14.13
C TYR A 63 15.63 -2.64 12.75
N ARG A 64 16.28 -3.79 12.70
CA ARG A 64 16.58 -4.48 11.44
C ARG A 64 15.66 -5.69 11.28
N PRO A 65 14.76 -5.72 10.30
CA PRO A 65 13.86 -6.86 10.10
C PRO A 65 14.57 -8.21 9.99
N ARG A 66 15.82 -8.23 9.56
CA ARG A 66 16.62 -9.44 9.49
C ARG A 66 17.00 -10.02 10.87
N ASP A 67 17.09 -9.19 11.88
CA ASP A 67 17.53 -9.62 13.22
C ASP A 67 16.41 -10.35 13.95
N THR A 68 15.16 -10.36 13.42
CA THR A 68 14.07 -11.26 13.82
C THR A 68 14.35 -12.74 13.49
N GLY A 69 15.32 -13.00 12.62
CA GLY A 69 15.58 -14.33 12.06
C GLY A 69 15.03 -14.53 10.64
N PHE A 70 14.21 -13.59 10.13
CA PHE A 70 13.65 -13.68 8.78
C PHE A 70 14.71 -13.94 7.71
N GLY A 71 14.51 -15.01 6.93
CA GLY A 71 15.50 -15.49 5.99
C GLY A 71 14.95 -16.05 4.67
N ARG A 72 15.73 -16.96 4.09
CA ARG A 72 15.41 -17.56 2.79
C ARG A 72 14.22 -18.51 2.85
N ASP A 73 14.04 -19.23 3.92
CA ASP A 73 12.95 -20.18 4.12
C ASP A 73 11.62 -19.46 4.23
N ASP A 74 11.59 -18.30 4.90
CA ASP A 74 10.42 -17.43 4.97
C ASP A 74 10.05 -16.87 3.59
N ALA A 75 11.01 -16.32 2.86
CA ALA A 75 10.75 -15.83 1.50
C ALA A 75 10.30 -16.95 0.55
N ARG A 76 10.80 -18.18 0.73
CA ARG A 76 10.33 -19.37 -0.02
C ARG A 76 8.93 -19.76 0.42
N PHE A 77 8.62 -19.66 1.71
CA PHE A 77 7.29 -19.92 2.26
C PHE A 77 6.27 -18.94 1.66
N LEU A 78 6.54 -17.64 1.68
CA LEU A 78 5.69 -16.62 1.06
C LEU A 78 5.38 -16.97 -0.40
N ARG A 79 6.43 -17.18 -1.21
CA ARG A 79 6.26 -17.55 -2.62
C ARG A 79 5.42 -18.82 -2.81
N ARG A 80 5.64 -19.85 -1.98
CA ARG A 80 4.93 -21.15 -2.09
C ARG A 80 3.44 -20.99 -1.83
N HIS A 81 3.06 -20.11 -0.93
CA HIS A 81 1.66 -19.86 -0.57
C HIS A 81 1.01 -18.73 -1.38
N GLY A 82 1.72 -18.22 -2.40
CA GLY A 82 1.16 -17.25 -3.34
C GLY A 82 1.35 -15.79 -2.94
N PHE A 83 1.91 -15.52 -1.77
CA PHE A 83 2.19 -14.14 -1.33
C PHE A 83 3.31 -13.53 -2.16
N ASN A 84 3.11 -12.30 -2.60
CA ASN A 84 3.97 -11.62 -3.56
C ASN A 84 4.40 -10.21 -3.14
N SER A 85 4.05 -9.76 -1.93
CA SER A 85 4.48 -8.46 -1.40
C SER A 85 4.86 -8.53 0.08
N ILE A 86 5.77 -7.64 0.49
CA ILE A 86 6.12 -7.33 1.89
C ILE A 86 6.22 -5.83 2.06
N ARG A 87 5.56 -5.28 3.10
CA ARG A 87 5.83 -3.94 3.63
C ARG A 87 6.95 -4.08 4.64
N LEU A 88 8.10 -3.51 4.32
CA LEU A 88 9.35 -3.67 5.07
C LEU A 88 9.63 -2.40 5.86
N GLY A 89 9.51 -2.48 7.16
CA GLY A 89 9.71 -1.35 8.07
C GLY A 89 11.13 -0.80 8.04
N VAL A 90 11.22 0.51 7.95
CA VAL A 90 12.42 1.32 8.07
C VAL A 90 12.21 2.25 9.26
N ILE A 91 12.92 2.04 10.35
CA ILE A 91 12.83 2.90 11.53
C ILE A 91 13.89 4.01 11.42
N LEU A 92 13.45 5.27 11.53
CA LEU A 92 14.33 6.42 11.37
C LEU A 92 15.47 6.43 12.40
N LYS A 93 15.19 6.06 13.65
CA LYS A 93 16.21 5.87 14.71
C LYS A 93 17.25 4.81 14.33
N GLY A 94 16.85 3.76 13.64
CA GLY A 94 17.78 2.75 13.11
C GLY A 94 18.68 3.30 12.00
N LEU A 95 18.18 4.24 11.21
CA LEU A 95 18.89 4.87 10.09
C LEU A 95 19.80 6.03 10.54
N GLU A 96 19.31 6.97 11.36
CA GLU A 96 20.01 8.20 11.78
C GLU A 96 19.89 8.41 13.30
N PRO A 97 20.45 7.53 14.13
CA PRO A 97 20.31 7.61 15.60
C PRO A 97 21.02 8.79 16.23
N GLU A 98 22.03 9.36 15.57
CA GLU A 98 22.85 10.45 16.06
C GLU A 98 22.58 11.72 15.24
N PRO A 99 22.69 12.90 15.85
CA PRO A 99 22.55 14.15 15.11
C PRO A 99 23.62 14.30 14.02
N PRO A 100 23.45 15.24 13.09
CA PRO A 100 24.46 15.57 12.11
C PRO A 100 25.82 15.85 12.76
N GLY A 101 26.90 15.49 12.07
CA GLY A 101 28.24 15.83 12.50
C GLY A 101 28.48 17.34 12.57
N THR A 102 29.59 17.76 13.14
CA THR A 102 30.00 19.19 13.21
C THR A 102 30.14 19.86 11.84
N ASP A 103 30.22 19.07 10.77
CA ASP A 103 30.22 19.52 9.38
C ASP A 103 28.79 19.66 8.79
N GLY A 104 27.76 19.50 9.60
CA GLY A 104 26.32 19.54 9.22
C GLY A 104 25.85 18.34 8.39
N ARG A 105 26.69 17.32 8.19
CA ARG A 105 26.32 16.15 7.39
C ARG A 105 25.53 15.13 8.20
N PRO A 106 24.44 14.56 7.60
CA PRO A 106 23.68 13.49 8.23
C PRO A 106 24.52 12.25 8.57
N SER A 107 24.27 11.68 9.74
CA SER A 107 25.00 10.51 10.27
C SER A 107 24.29 9.18 9.97
N TYR A 108 24.05 8.87 8.69
CA TYR A 108 23.32 7.65 8.33
C TYR A 108 24.12 6.37 8.57
N ARG A 109 23.56 5.41 9.30
CA ARG A 109 24.15 4.09 9.57
C ARG A 109 24.15 3.20 8.31
N ARG A 110 25.29 3.17 7.61
CA ARG A 110 25.48 2.33 6.41
C ARG A 110 25.19 0.84 6.67
N GLY A 111 25.42 0.36 7.90
CA GLY A 111 25.13 -1.02 8.32
C GLY A 111 23.66 -1.34 8.29
N TYR A 112 22.81 -0.41 8.74
CA TYR A 112 21.37 -0.50 8.72
C TYR A 112 20.85 -0.60 7.27
N ILE A 113 21.24 0.35 6.41
CA ILE A 113 20.84 0.34 4.98
C ILE A 113 21.28 -0.97 4.28
N ARG A 114 22.48 -1.49 4.60
CA ARG A 114 22.93 -2.78 4.05
C ARG A 114 22.11 -3.96 4.56
N SER A 115 21.57 -3.89 5.78
CA SER A 115 20.68 -4.91 6.33
C SER A 115 19.35 -4.92 5.58
N LEU A 116 18.69 -3.79 5.45
CA LEU A 116 17.46 -3.64 4.64
C LEU A 116 17.66 -4.19 3.23
N ALA A 117 18.73 -3.78 2.54
CA ALA A 117 19.01 -4.26 1.20
C ALA A 117 19.35 -5.76 1.11
N ARG A 118 19.71 -6.42 2.20
CA ARG A 118 19.87 -7.88 2.24
C ARG A 118 18.53 -8.59 2.38
N THR A 119 17.64 -8.08 3.22
CA THR A 119 16.28 -8.60 3.37
C THR A 119 15.54 -8.46 2.04
N GLU A 120 15.53 -7.27 1.46
CA GLU A 120 14.92 -7.01 0.15
C GLU A 120 15.44 -7.96 -0.95
N ARG A 121 16.76 -8.12 -1.11
CA ARG A 121 17.31 -9.08 -2.08
C ARG A 121 16.91 -10.52 -1.82
N THR A 122 16.64 -10.89 -0.58
CA THR A 122 16.11 -12.23 -0.26
C THR A 122 14.69 -12.36 -0.76
N LEU A 123 13.85 -11.34 -0.59
CA LEU A 123 12.49 -11.27 -1.12
C LEU A 123 12.48 -11.27 -2.65
N ALA A 124 13.23 -10.37 -3.29
CA ALA A 124 13.32 -10.22 -4.74
C ALA A 124 13.70 -11.53 -5.46
N ARG A 125 14.66 -12.29 -4.91
CA ARG A 125 15.05 -13.61 -5.46
C ARG A 125 13.93 -14.65 -5.44
N HIS A 126 12.89 -14.41 -4.66
CA HIS A 126 11.71 -15.26 -4.60
C HIS A 126 10.49 -14.64 -5.32
N GLY A 127 10.69 -13.49 -6.00
CA GLY A 127 9.62 -12.81 -6.74
C GLY A 127 8.61 -12.13 -5.83
N VAL A 128 9.05 -11.66 -4.67
CA VAL A 128 8.26 -10.90 -3.70
C VAL A 128 8.66 -9.43 -3.80
N PHE A 129 7.70 -8.56 -4.07
CA PHE A 129 7.87 -7.11 -4.12
C PHE A 129 7.99 -6.53 -2.72
N THR A 130 8.70 -5.42 -2.59
CA THR A 130 8.92 -4.74 -1.31
C THR A 130 8.40 -3.32 -1.39
N LEU A 131 7.49 -2.95 -0.48
CA LEU A 131 7.16 -1.59 -0.11
C LEU A 131 8.06 -1.22 1.07
N LEU A 132 8.83 -0.14 0.97
CA LEU A 132 9.62 0.38 2.09
C LEU A 132 8.80 1.42 2.82
N ASP A 133 8.65 1.25 4.12
CA ASP A 133 7.80 2.05 4.98
C ASP A 133 8.62 2.72 6.09
N PHE A 134 8.59 4.05 6.19
CA PHE A 134 9.09 4.71 7.39
C PHE A 134 8.08 4.56 8.51
N HIS A 135 8.33 3.49 9.27
CA HIS A 135 7.45 3.06 10.34
C HIS A 135 7.70 3.81 11.63
N GLN A 136 6.63 4.18 12.28
CA GLN A 136 6.58 4.73 13.62
C GLN A 136 5.28 4.33 14.29
N ASP A 137 5.33 4.18 15.61
CA ASP A 137 4.20 4.25 16.52
C ASP A 137 4.60 5.09 17.72
N LEU A 138 3.72 5.99 18.16
CA LEU A 138 3.97 6.86 19.32
C LEU A 138 5.29 7.63 19.26
N TYR A 139 5.82 7.90 18.06
CA TYR A 139 6.98 8.73 17.79
C TYR A 139 8.34 8.19 18.27
N ASN A 140 8.48 7.79 19.55
CA ASN A 140 9.76 7.41 20.15
C ASN A 140 9.55 6.56 21.43
N GLU A 141 10.56 5.81 21.85
CA GLU A 141 10.52 4.99 23.08
C GLU A 141 10.28 5.81 24.35
N ARG A 142 10.55 7.14 24.35
CA ARG A 142 10.18 8.05 25.44
C ARG A 142 8.68 8.00 25.74
N PHE A 143 7.88 7.77 24.71
CA PHE A 143 6.41 7.70 24.76
C PHE A 143 5.87 6.27 24.64
N GLU A 144 6.74 5.26 24.87
CA GLU A 144 6.45 3.82 24.75
C GLU A 144 6.19 3.36 23.31
N GLY A 145 6.80 4.04 22.32
CA GLY A 145 6.72 3.75 20.90
C GLY A 145 8.08 3.56 20.23
N GLU A 146 8.15 3.80 18.94
CA GLU A 146 9.37 3.83 18.15
C GLU A 146 9.19 4.72 16.90
N GLY A 147 10.30 5.02 16.22
CA GLY A 147 10.29 5.84 14.99
C GLY A 147 11.45 6.81 14.97
N TRP A 148 11.25 7.99 15.55
CA TRP A 148 12.25 9.04 15.52
C TRP A 148 13.39 8.78 16.51
N PRO A 149 14.62 9.23 16.18
CA PRO A 149 15.75 9.22 17.11
C PRO A 149 15.56 10.26 18.22
N ASP A 150 16.26 10.05 19.34
CA ASP A 150 16.13 10.90 20.52
C ASP A 150 16.46 12.38 20.25
N TRP A 151 17.41 12.64 19.35
CA TRP A 151 17.78 14.00 18.97
C TRP A 151 16.74 14.76 18.14
N GLN A 152 15.79 14.04 17.53
CA GLN A 152 14.63 14.61 16.81
C GLN A 152 13.35 14.58 17.66
N THR A 153 13.41 14.11 18.91
CA THR A 153 12.27 14.02 19.82
C THR A 153 12.23 15.26 20.69
N ILE A 154 11.57 16.30 20.21
CA ILE A 154 11.52 17.62 20.83
C ILE A 154 10.15 17.81 21.49
N ASP A 155 10.10 17.64 22.81
CA ASP A 155 8.90 17.81 23.64
C ASP A 155 8.91 19.10 24.47
N ASP A 156 9.92 19.96 24.28
CA ASP A 156 10.12 21.22 25.02
C ASP A 156 10.08 21.06 26.56
N GLY A 157 10.40 19.88 27.06
CA GLY A 157 10.36 19.54 28.49
C GLY A 157 8.95 19.29 29.01
N VAL A 158 7.95 19.13 28.15
CA VAL A 158 6.61 18.70 28.54
C VAL A 158 6.71 17.25 29.05
N PRO A 159 6.13 16.93 30.23
CA PRO A 159 6.22 15.57 30.77
C PRO A 159 5.63 14.52 29.83
N SER A 160 6.34 13.41 29.69
CA SER A 160 5.84 12.20 28.99
C SER A 160 4.91 11.39 29.92
N GLU A 161 3.80 12.01 30.29
CA GLU A 161 2.80 11.46 31.22
C GLU A 161 1.40 11.91 30.81
N PRO A 162 0.33 11.14 31.11
CA PRO A 162 0.41 9.77 31.62
C PRO A 162 0.95 8.78 30.57
N LYS A 163 1.52 7.66 31.02
CA LYS A 163 1.90 6.53 30.19
C LYS A 163 0.87 5.43 30.35
N GLN A 164 0.12 5.14 29.31
CA GLN A 164 -0.96 4.15 29.28
C GLN A 164 -0.79 3.14 28.13
N GLY A 165 0.37 3.15 27.48
CA GLY A 165 0.68 2.24 26.39
C GLY A 165 0.01 2.61 25.05
N PHE A 166 0.29 1.75 24.06
CA PHE A 166 -0.33 1.83 22.74
C PHE A 166 -1.77 1.29 22.76
N PRO A 167 -2.75 1.91 22.07
CA PRO A 167 -2.65 3.18 21.36
C PRO A 167 -3.03 4.40 22.21
N THR A 168 -3.32 4.20 23.50
CA THR A 168 -3.91 5.23 24.39
C THR A 168 -3.02 6.47 24.51
N ASN A 169 -1.69 6.31 24.46
CA ASN A 169 -0.75 7.43 24.56
C ASN A 169 -0.95 8.49 23.46
N TYR A 170 -1.42 8.11 22.27
CA TYR A 170 -1.81 9.09 21.24
C TYR A 170 -2.85 10.10 21.74
N LEU A 171 -3.71 9.71 22.65
CA LEU A 171 -4.81 10.57 23.15
C LEU A 171 -4.43 11.36 24.41
N VAL A 172 -3.56 10.81 25.26
CA VAL A 172 -3.41 11.32 26.64
C VAL A 172 -2.00 11.82 26.98
N ASN A 173 -0.96 11.45 26.22
CA ASN A 173 0.42 11.81 26.56
C ASN A 173 0.79 13.19 26.05
N ALA A 174 0.92 14.17 26.93
CA ALA A 174 1.17 15.55 26.56
C ALA A 174 2.54 15.77 25.88
N GLY A 175 3.57 15.05 26.30
CA GLY A 175 4.91 15.11 25.69
C GLY A 175 4.88 14.57 24.26
N LEU A 176 4.11 13.52 24.00
CA LEU A 176 3.91 12.97 22.66
C LEU A 176 3.22 13.99 21.74
N GLN A 177 2.13 14.61 22.22
CA GLN A 177 1.46 15.67 21.45
C GLN A 177 2.45 16.77 21.05
N ARG A 178 3.25 17.21 22.02
CA ARG A 178 4.23 18.27 21.77
C ARG A 178 5.33 17.87 20.80
N ALA A 179 5.77 16.63 20.83
CA ALA A 179 6.75 16.11 19.87
C ALA A 179 6.21 16.14 18.42
N PHE A 180 4.95 15.72 18.22
CA PHE A 180 4.29 15.84 16.92
C PHE A 180 4.09 17.30 16.50
N ASP A 181 3.67 18.19 17.40
CA ASP A 181 3.53 19.63 17.09
C ASP A 181 4.85 20.22 16.57
N ASN A 182 5.96 19.90 17.21
CA ASN A 182 7.28 20.33 16.77
C ASN A 182 7.69 19.74 15.41
N PHE A 183 7.31 18.48 15.15
CA PHE A 183 7.53 17.87 13.85
C PHE A 183 6.74 18.57 12.75
N TRP A 184 5.45 18.81 12.98
CA TRP A 184 4.58 19.47 12.00
C TRP A 184 4.96 20.96 11.80
N ALA A 185 5.47 21.61 12.81
CA ALA A 185 6.02 22.97 12.71
C ALA A 185 7.38 23.01 11.99
N ASN A 186 7.96 21.85 11.60
CA ASN A 186 9.30 21.75 11.06
C ASN A 186 10.36 22.43 11.94
N THR A 187 10.22 22.29 13.26
CA THR A 187 11.13 22.89 14.25
C THR A 187 12.59 22.57 13.93
N GLU A 188 13.45 23.58 13.97
CA GLU A 188 14.88 23.38 13.67
C GLU A 188 15.62 22.74 14.84
N VAL A 189 16.35 21.65 14.54
CA VAL A 189 17.20 20.92 15.48
C VAL A 189 18.51 20.57 14.79
N ALA A 190 19.62 20.83 15.46
CA ALA A 190 20.96 20.58 14.92
C ALA A 190 21.18 21.19 13.51
N GLY A 191 20.62 22.38 13.27
CA GLY A 191 20.75 23.13 12.02
C GLY A 191 19.87 22.63 10.88
N ARG A 192 18.84 21.82 11.15
CA ARG A 192 17.86 21.35 10.15
C ARG A 192 16.45 21.30 10.73
N GLY A 193 15.46 21.64 9.93
CA GLY A 193 14.06 21.35 10.27
C GLY A 193 13.80 19.85 10.36
N LEU A 194 12.92 19.44 11.28
CA LEU A 194 12.59 18.02 11.52
C LEU A 194 12.04 17.32 10.26
N GLN A 195 11.14 18.00 9.53
CA GLN A 195 10.62 17.45 8.26
C GLN A 195 11.69 17.44 7.16
N ASP A 196 12.59 18.42 7.16
CA ASP A 196 13.70 18.47 6.19
C ASP A 196 14.71 17.35 6.45
N ALA A 197 14.95 17.01 7.72
CA ALA A 197 15.74 15.84 8.11
C ALA A 197 15.08 14.53 7.67
N TYR A 198 13.77 14.43 7.87
CA TYR A 198 12.95 13.28 7.45
C TYR A 198 12.98 13.09 5.92
N ALA A 199 12.75 14.15 5.16
CA ALA A 199 12.82 14.12 3.71
C ALA A 199 14.21 13.76 3.18
N ALA A 200 15.27 14.26 3.83
CA ALA A 200 16.66 13.88 3.49
C ALA A 200 16.96 12.41 3.80
N ALA A 201 16.38 11.85 4.86
CA ALA A 201 16.48 10.43 5.19
C ALA A 201 15.79 9.58 4.11
N TRP A 202 14.59 9.94 3.67
CA TRP A 202 13.92 9.28 2.53
C TRP A 202 14.73 9.36 1.25
N ARG A 203 15.23 10.54 0.90
CA ARG A 203 16.12 10.69 -0.24
C ARG A 203 17.32 9.75 -0.15
N ARG A 204 17.88 9.53 1.05
CA ARG A 204 18.99 8.60 1.28
C ARG A 204 18.60 7.15 1.04
N ILE A 205 17.43 6.74 1.46
CA ILE A 205 16.85 5.41 1.18
C ILE A 205 16.61 5.26 -0.33
N ALA A 206 15.94 6.21 -0.95
CA ALA A 206 15.65 6.18 -2.39
C ALA A 206 16.92 6.04 -3.25
N VAL A 207 17.98 6.78 -2.95
CA VAL A 207 19.30 6.62 -3.62
C VAL A 207 19.80 5.17 -3.57
N ARG A 208 19.52 4.47 -2.49
CA ARG A 208 19.96 3.07 -2.35
C ARG A 208 19.11 2.09 -3.16
N PHE A 209 17.83 2.36 -3.32
CA PHE A 209 16.88 1.36 -3.83
C PHE A 209 16.34 1.65 -5.23
N ARG A 210 16.44 2.85 -5.76
CA ARG A 210 15.90 3.31 -7.06
C ARG A 210 16.21 2.44 -8.29
N SER A 211 17.23 1.62 -8.24
CA SER A 211 17.61 0.73 -9.35
C SER A 211 17.16 -0.70 -9.14
N ASN A 212 16.40 -0.95 -8.09
CA ASN A 212 15.92 -2.29 -7.77
C ASN A 212 14.44 -2.43 -8.20
N PRO A 213 14.16 -3.15 -9.27
CA PRO A 213 12.81 -3.22 -9.81
C PRO A 213 11.81 -3.99 -8.93
N PHE A 214 12.28 -4.68 -7.87
CA PHE A 214 11.43 -5.34 -6.88
C PHE A 214 11.08 -4.44 -5.69
N VAL A 215 11.69 -3.27 -5.55
CA VAL A 215 11.18 -2.22 -4.67
C VAL A 215 10.07 -1.52 -5.42
N MET A 216 8.84 -1.83 -5.04
CA MET A 216 7.66 -1.33 -5.74
C MET A 216 7.26 0.08 -5.30
N GLY A 217 7.66 0.49 -4.09
CA GLY A 217 7.27 1.80 -3.57
C GLY A 217 7.96 2.20 -2.28
N TYR A 218 7.70 3.44 -1.91
CA TYR A 218 8.09 4.09 -0.66
C TYR A 218 6.83 4.60 0.03
N ASP A 219 6.54 4.12 1.24
CA ASP A 219 5.42 4.51 2.08
C ASP A 219 5.91 5.58 3.04
N LEU A 220 5.41 6.80 2.88
CA LEU A 220 6.08 8.00 3.38
C LEU A 220 6.18 8.05 4.90
N ILE A 221 5.12 7.67 5.60
CA ILE A 221 5.04 7.68 7.06
C ILE A 221 3.91 6.77 7.51
N ASN A 222 4.17 5.88 8.45
CA ASN A 222 3.14 5.07 9.08
C ASN A 222 2.26 5.92 10.00
N GLU A 223 0.94 5.82 9.84
CA GLU A 223 -0.09 6.31 10.75
C GLU A 223 0.20 7.70 11.34
N PRO A 224 0.25 8.74 10.51
CA PRO A 224 0.55 10.08 11.02
C PRO A 224 -0.48 10.52 12.05
N TRP A 225 0.01 11.18 13.12
CA TRP A 225 -0.79 11.75 14.19
C TRP A 225 -0.70 13.28 14.19
N PRO A 226 -1.83 14.00 14.30
CA PRO A 226 -1.83 15.47 14.13
C PRO A 226 -1.32 16.26 15.37
N GLY A 227 -0.84 15.56 16.40
CA GLY A 227 -0.40 16.23 17.63
C GLY A 227 -1.57 16.86 18.40
N SER A 228 -1.34 18.03 19.01
CA SER A 228 -2.37 18.76 19.76
C SER A 228 -3.50 19.32 18.91
N ALA A 229 -3.39 19.27 17.57
CA ALA A 229 -4.51 19.56 16.67
C ALA A 229 -5.65 18.53 16.81
N PHE A 230 -5.36 17.32 17.31
CA PHE A 230 -6.40 16.35 17.66
C PHE A 230 -7.19 16.84 18.89
N GLY A 231 -8.50 16.92 18.76
CA GLY A 231 -9.38 17.32 19.86
C GLY A 231 -10.69 17.95 19.39
N PRO A 232 -11.62 18.21 20.32
CA PRO A 232 -12.99 18.60 20.00
C PRO A 232 -13.17 19.85 19.14
N GLN A 233 -12.13 20.68 19.04
CA GLN A 233 -12.18 21.94 18.30
C GLN A 233 -11.40 21.91 16.97
N GLY A 234 -10.57 20.89 16.74
CA GLY A 234 -9.74 20.80 15.55
C GLY A 234 -10.10 19.61 14.66
N CYS A 235 -9.90 18.44 15.18
CA CYS A 235 -10.25 17.16 14.55
C CYS A 235 -10.58 16.11 15.63
N GLY A 236 -10.95 14.91 15.24
CA GLY A 236 -11.27 13.84 16.17
C GLY A 236 -12.75 13.46 16.20
N ASN A 237 -13.52 13.97 15.26
CA ASN A 237 -14.87 13.46 14.98
C ASN A 237 -14.81 12.45 13.82
N PRO A 238 -15.90 11.76 13.48
CA PRO A 238 -15.92 10.83 12.34
C PRO A 238 -15.53 11.45 10.99
N ALA A 239 -15.57 12.79 10.87
CA ALA A 239 -15.17 13.50 9.64
C ALA A 239 -13.65 13.70 9.48
N GLY A 240 -12.82 13.16 10.39
CA GLY A 240 -11.37 13.31 10.34
C GLY A 240 -10.88 14.71 10.74
N CYS A 241 -9.81 15.17 10.10
CA CYS A 241 -9.15 16.45 10.36
C CYS A 241 -9.00 17.28 9.08
N PRO A 242 -10.06 17.76 8.43
CA PRO A 242 -10.04 18.25 7.05
C PRO A 242 -9.02 19.36 6.79
N VAL A 243 -8.84 20.28 7.73
CA VAL A 243 -7.86 21.38 7.57
C VAL A 243 -6.43 20.86 7.68
N PHE A 244 -6.17 19.99 8.66
CA PHE A 244 -4.84 19.42 8.84
C PHE A 244 -4.45 18.54 7.65
N ASP A 245 -5.37 17.69 7.18
CA ASP A 245 -5.15 16.78 6.05
C ASP A 245 -4.84 17.55 4.77
N SER A 246 -5.69 18.53 4.41
CA SER A 246 -5.57 19.29 3.17
C SER A 246 -4.42 20.29 3.13
N THR A 247 -3.85 20.62 4.29
CA THR A 247 -2.72 21.55 4.38
C THR A 247 -1.46 20.85 4.91
N THR A 248 -1.33 20.70 6.21
CA THR A 248 -0.11 20.22 6.87
C THR A 248 0.34 18.84 6.39
N LEU A 249 -0.58 17.86 6.34
CA LEU A 249 -0.25 16.49 5.94
C LEU A 249 0.05 16.41 4.43
N THR A 250 -0.76 17.07 3.60
CA THR A 250 -0.54 17.14 2.15
C THR A 250 0.79 17.82 1.82
N GLU A 251 1.09 18.97 2.43
CA GLU A 251 2.35 19.69 2.21
C GLU A 251 3.57 18.86 2.65
N PHE A 252 3.47 18.14 3.76
CA PHE A 252 4.49 17.22 4.21
C PHE A 252 4.70 16.08 3.19
N SER A 253 3.62 15.46 2.72
CA SER A 253 3.69 14.37 1.72
C SER A 253 4.38 14.86 0.44
N ILE A 254 4.00 16.02 -0.07
CA ILE A 254 4.64 16.65 -1.24
C ILE A 254 6.12 16.96 -0.98
N ARG A 255 6.48 17.47 0.20
CA ARG A 255 7.88 17.74 0.57
C ARG A 255 8.74 16.48 0.50
N VAL A 256 8.28 15.39 1.12
CA VAL A 256 9.03 14.13 1.16
C VAL A 256 9.07 13.48 -0.23
N LEU A 257 7.94 13.47 -0.95
CA LEU A 257 7.85 12.99 -2.32
C LEU A 257 8.86 13.71 -3.23
N ASN A 258 8.93 15.04 -3.18
CA ASN A 258 9.88 15.82 -3.96
C ASN A 258 11.35 15.47 -3.64
N ALA A 259 11.66 15.18 -2.38
CA ALA A 259 13.00 14.73 -2.00
C ALA A 259 13.34 13.37 -2.61
N ILE A 260 12.38 12.44 -2.65
CA ILE A 260 12.50 11.15 -3.33
C ILE A 260 12.67 11.37 -4.84
N ARG A 261 11.78 12.14 -5.48
CA ARG A 261 11.79 12.41 -6.92
C ARG A 261 13.09 13.06 -7.40
N SER A 262 13.78 13.81 -6.55
CA SER A 262 15.08 14.39 -6.88
C SER A 262 16.14 13.32 -7.24
N VAL A 263 15.90 12.06 -6.89
CA VAL A 263 16.83 10.94 -7.12
C VAL A 263 16.19 9.70 -7.73
N ASP A 264 14.88 9.55 -7.60
CA ASP A 264 14.10 8.40 -8.10
C ASP A 264 12.81 8.90 -8.75
N PRO A 265 12.79 9.06 -10.07
CA PRO A 265 11.67 9.68 -10.77
C PRO A 265 10.48 8.74 -11.03
N THR A 266 10.60 7.43 -10.80
CA THR A 266 9.63 6.45 -11.33
C THR A 266 9.04 5.47 -10.32
N THR A 267 9.73 5.18 -9.21
CA THR A 267 9.22 4.26 -8.20
C THR A 267 7.97 4.85 -7.54
N LEU A 268 6.95 4.02 -7.28
CA LEU A 268 5.72 4.46 -6.61
C LEU A 268 6.02 5.11 -5.26
N VAL A 269 5.25 6.12 -4.90
CA VAL A 269 5.33 6.77 -3.59
C VAL A 269 3.93 6.80 -2.98
N PHE A 270 3.80 6.22 -1.80
CA PHE A 270 2.54 6.12 -1.08
C PHE A 270 2.47 7.14 0.05
N TYR A 271 1.35 7.82 0.16
CA TYR A 271 1.01 8.64 1.32
C TYR A 271 -0.10 7.97 2.13
N GLU A 272 -0.12 8.21 3.42
CA GLU A 272 -1.15 7.72 4.33
C GLU A 272 -2.03 8.85 4.86
N PRO A 273 -3.30 8.57 5.17
CA PRO A 273 -4.15 9.46 5.96
C PRO A 273 -3.73 9.43 7.43
N LEU A 274 -4.37 10.24 8.26
CA LEU A 274 -4.20 10.13 9.72
C LEU A 274 -4.73 8.78 10.22
N VAL A 275 -4.14 8.26 11.31
CA VAL A 275 -4.51 6.97 11.92
C VAL A 275 -6.02 6.84 12.25
N THR A 276 -6.74 7.94 12.38
CA THR A 276 -8.21 7.91 12.57
C THR A 276 -8.97 7.36 11.38
N PHE A 277 -8.38 7.36 10.19
CA PHE A 277 -8.95 6.75 8.99
C PHE A 277 -9.15 5.25 9.15
N ASP A 278 -8.25 4.57 9.85
CA ASP A 278 -8.27 3.12 10.09
C ASP A 278 -9.54 2.64 10.78
N PHE A 279 -10.22 3.57 11.44
CA PHE A 279 -11.44 3.37 12.20
C PHE A 279 -12.66 4.06 11.58
N GLY A 280 -12.60 4.37 10.28
CA GLY A 280 -13.71 4.88 9.50
C GLY A 280 -13.82 6.41 9.41
N ALA A 281 -12.89 7.19 9.95
CA ALA A 281 -12.86 8.62 9.67
C ALA A 281 -12.55 8.88 8.19
N ASP A 282 -13.07 9.96 7.63
CA ASP A 282 -12.74 10.40 6.27
C ASP A 282 -11.38 11.11 6.25
N THR A 283 -10.79 11.27 5.08
CA THR A 283 -9.60 12.09 4.85
C THR A 283 -9.91 13.22 3.87
N SER A 284 -9.18 14.31 4.00
CA SER A 284 -9.14 15.41 3.04
C SER A 284 -7.71 15.63 2.53
N HIS A 285 -6.89 14.58 2.52
CA HIS A 285 -5.55 14.66 1.93
C HIS A 285 -5.68 15.03 0.45
N GLY A 286 -5.00 16.10 0.06
CA GLY A 286 -5.03 16.61 -1.31
C GLY A 286 -4.22 15.74 -2.27
N ASP A 287 -4.46 15.93 -3.58
CA ASP A 287 -3.65 15.34 -4.64
C ASP A 287 -2.18 15.83 -4.54
N THR A 288 -1.25 14.89 -4.58
CA THR A 288 0.19 15.20 -4.54
C THR A 288 0.71 15.74 -5.87
N GLY A 289 -0.05 15.57 -6.95
CA GLY A 289 0.33 15.94 -8.32
C GLY A 289 1.39 15.04 -8.95
N ASP A 290 1.71 13.91 -8.34
CA ASP A 290 2.70 12.95 -8.86
C ASP A 290 2.02 11.82 -9.63
N ALA A 291 2.47 11.55 -10.85
CA ALA A 291 1.87 10.54 -11.73
C ALA A 291 2.11 9.08 -11.26
N GLN A 292 2.92 8.86 -10.25
CA GLN A 292 3.20 7.56 -9.64
C GLN A 292 3.01 7.63 -8.12
N ALA A 293 1.96 8.34 -7.68
CA ALA A 293 1.52 8.33 -6.30
C ALA A 293 0.54 7.17 -6.04
N GLY A 294 0.46 6.75 -4.78
CA GLY A 294 -0.51 5.77 -4.31
C GLY A 294 -1.03 6.17 -2.94
N PHE A 295 -2.20 5.69 -2.61
CA PHE A 295 -2.85 5.89 -1.33
C PHE A 295 -2.75 4.62 -0.48
N SER A 296 -1.92 4.66 0.55
CA SER A 296 -1.75 3.62 1.56
C SER A 296 -2.74 3.84 2.69
N PHE A 297 -3.45 2.82 3.12
CA PHE A 297 -4.42 2.93 4.21
C PHE A 297 -4.47 1.64 5.03
N HIS A 298 -4.96 1.76 6.26
CA HIS A 298 -5.13 0.66 7.18
C HIS A 298 -6.61 0.44 7.50
N ASN A 299 -6.94 -0.74 8.05
CA ASN A 299 -8.29 -1.08 8.46
C ASN A 299 -8.28 -1.93 9.72
N TYR A 300 -8.68 -1.33 10.81
CA TYR A 300 -8.76 -1.97 12.11
C TYR A 300 -10.12 -1.72 12.78
N CYS A 301 -10.52 -2.65 13.64
CA CYS A 301 -11.71 -2.45 14.48
C CYS A 301 -11.35 -1.64 15.73
N LEU A 302 -11.89 -0.43 15.86
CA LEU A 302 -11.64 0.45 17.01
C LEU A 302 -11.91 -0.22 18.38
N PRO A 303 -13.03 -0.92 18.62
CA PRO A 303 -13.21 -1.67 19.87
C PRO A 303 -12.09 -2.67 20.13
N GLY A 304 -11.61 -3.38 19.12
CA GLY A 304 -10.51 -4.33 19.22
C GLY A 304 -9.18 -3.67 19.59
N ALA A 305 -8.89 -2.49 19.05
CA ALA A 305 -7.68 -1.73 19.34
C ALA A 305 -7.58 -1.31 20.82
N PHE A 306 -8.72 -1.18 21.51
CA PHE A 306 -8.80 -0.86 22.95
C PHE A 306 -9.18 -2.08 23.82
N GLY A 307 -8.90 -3.30 23.35
CA GLY A 307 -9.11 -4.53 24.11
C GLY A 307 -10.58 -5.00 24.21
N GLY A 308 -11.47 -4.41 23.41
CA GLY A 308 -12.84 -4.86 23.24
C GLY A 308 -12.96 -5.98 22.20
N PRO A 309 -14.19 -6.37 21.83
CA PRO A 309 -14.42 -7.34 20.76
C PRO A 309 -13.83 -6.83 19.43
N GLY A 310 -13.00 -7.63 18.78
CA GLY A 310 -12.43 -7.35 17.48
C GLY A 310 -13.36 -7.66 16.30
N SER A 311 -14.60 -8.06 16.58
CA SER A 311 -15.58 -8.47 15.57
C SER A 311 -17.00 -8.07 15.97
N GLY A 312 -17.94 -8.18 15.05
CA GLY A 312 -19.36 -7.89 15.25
C GLY A 312 -19.85 -6.64 14.51
N PRO A 313 -21.14 -6.32 14.59
CA PRO A 313 -21.77 -5.32 13.72
C PRO A 313 -21.17 -3.91 13.77
N SER A 314 -20.62 -3.50 14.91
CA SER A 314 -19.93 -2.19 15.02
C SER A 314 -18.59 -2.15 14.26
N CYS A 315 -17.83 -3.24 14.29
CA CYS A 315 -16.60 -3.38 13.48
C CYS A 315 -16.95 -3.41 11.99
N GLU A 316 -17.93 -4.23 11.62
CA GLU A 316 -18.34 -4.40 10.23
C GLU A 316 -18.70 -3.06 9.56
N SER A 317 -19.45 -2.23 10.26
CA SER A 317 -19.86 -0.91 9.74
C SER A 317 -18.65 0.04 9.56
N LEU A 318 -17.69 0.01 10.47
CA LEU A 318 -16.49 0.85 10.38
C LEU A 318 -15.53 0.36 9.27
N GLU A 319 -15.36 -0.95 9.15
CA GLU A 319 -14.54 -1.59 8.12
C GLU A 319 -15.09 -1.28 6.71
N ASP A 320 -16.40 -1.37 6.49
CA ASP A 320 -17.04 -0.98 5.23
C ASP A 320 -16.84 0.51 4.92
N MET A 321 -16.86 1.36 5.96
CA MET A 321 -16.62 2.80 5.82
C MET A 321 -15.19 3.10 5.38
N VAL A 322 -14.19 2.42 5.96
CA VAL A 322 -12.78 2.57 5.56
C VAL A 322 -12.60 2.27 4.07
N PHE A 323 -13.14 1.15 3.57
CA PHE A 323 -13.04 0.83 2.14
C PHE A 323 -13.77 1.84 1.25
N SER A 324 -14.94 2.32 1.69
CA SER A 324 -15.70 3.35 0.96
C SER A 324 -14.94 4.67 0.88
N ASN A 325 -14.28 5.07 1.97
CA ASN A 325 -13.44 6.27 2.03
C ASN A 325 -12.19 6.11 1.16
N ALA A 326 -11.58 4.91 1.13
CA ALA A 326 -10.43 4.62 0.28
C ALA A 326 -10.79 4.65 -1.22
N ASP A 327 -11.95 4.12 -1.60
CA ASP A 327 -12.45 4.23 -2.97
C ASP A 327 -12.68 5.70 -3.37
N LYS A 328 -13.29 6.48 -2.47
CA LYS A 328 -13.51 7.93 -2.68
C LYS A 328 -12.19 8.65 -2.91
N GLN A 329 -11.17 8.46 -2.05
CA GLN A 329 -9.86 9.07 -2.20
C GLN A 329 -9.20 8.70 -3.53
N ALA A 330 -9.24 7.41 -3.91
CA ALA A 330 -8.69 6.92 -5.16
C ALA A 330 -9.43 7.45 -6.40
N GLU A 331 -10.75 7.71 -6.31
CA GLU A 331 -11.52 8.35 -7.38
C GLU A 331 -11.18 9.83 -7.53
N GLU A 332 -10.97 10.54 -6.41
CA GLU A 332 -10.68 11.97 -6.39
C GLU A 332 -9.27 12.29 -6.88
N THR A 333 -8.27 11.47 -6.52
CA THR A 333 -6.86 11.72 -6.87
C THR A 333 -6.38 10.95 -8.12
N GLY A 334 -7.02 9.82 -8.43
CA GLY A 334 -6.54 8.90 -9.46
C GLY A 334 -5.43 7.97 -9.00
N ASP A 335 -5.08 7.97 -7.73
CA ASP A 335 -4.01 7.17 -7.14
C ASP A 335 -4.43 5.71 -6.92
N VAL A 336 -3.46 4.80 -6.84
CA VAL A 336 -3.73 3.40 -6.55
C VAL A 336 -3.95 3.20 -5.05
N PRO A 337 -5.13 2.70 -4.60
CA PRO A 337 -5.35 2.37 -3.20
C PRO A 337 -4.66 1.05 -2.83
N PHE A 338 -4.05 1.01 -1.65
CA PHE A 338 -3.40 -0.16 -1.11
C PHE A 338 -3.69 -0.31 0.38
N LEU A 339 -4.35 -1.40 0.77
CA LEU A 339 -4.54 -1.75 2.18
C LEU A 339 -3.23 -2.32 2.73
N THR A 340 -2.45 -1.48 3.39
CA THR A 340 -1.09 -1.81 3.82
C THR A 340 -1.04 -2.42 5.21
N GLU A 341 -2.10 -2.28 5.98
CA GLU A 341 -2.27 -2.99 7.25
C GLU A 341 -3.71 -3.38 7.54
N PHE A 342 -3.89 -4.56 8.10
CA PHE A 342 -5.12 -5.04 8.73
C PHE A 342 -4.83 -6.28 9.56
N GLY A 343 -5.73 -6.62 10.43
CA GLY A 343 -5.71 -7.88 11.17
C GLY A 343 -5.25 -7.70 12.61
N ALA A 344 -3.96 -7.90 12.92
CA ALA A 344 -3.40 -7.89 14.27
C ALA A 344 -4.16 -8.80 15.26
N THR A 345 -4.80 -9.87 14.78
CA THR A 345 -5.70 -10.74 15.58
C THR A 345 -5.58 -12.20 15.15
N ASP A 346 -6.02 -13.12 16.04
CA ASP A 346 -6.29 -14.53 15.71
C ASP A 346 -7.78 -14.80 15.38
N ASP A 347 -8.63 -13.77 15.39
CA ASP A 347 -10.02 -13.90 14.98
C ASP A 347 -10.11 -14.10 13.45
N LEU A 348 -10.39 -15.33 13.07
CA LEU A 348 -10.43 -15.74 11.66
C LEU A 348 -11.62 -15.14 10.91
N GLU A 349 -12.71 -14.81 11.58
CA GLU A 349 -13.89 -14.20 10.97
C GLU A 349 -13.57 -12.77 10.54
N THR A 350 -12.95 -11.97 11.41
CA THR A 350 -12.44 -10.64 11.09
C THR A 350 -11.46 -10.67 9.93
N ILE A 351 -10.46 -11.55 9.96
CA ILE A 351 -9.47 -11.67 8.88
C ILE A 351 -10.16 -12.02 7.56
N GLU A 352 -11.07 -12.99 7.58
CA GLU A 352 -11.81 -13.43 6.38
C GLU A 352 -12.65 -12.31 5.79
N ARG A 353 -13.31 -11.52 6.65
CA ARG A 353 -14.14 -10.39 6.25
C ARG A 353 -13.32 -9.33 5.53
N ILE A 354 -12.17 -8.88 6.09
CA ILE A 354 -11.33 -7.88 5.45
C ILE A 354 -10.75 -8.38 4.12
N VAL A 355 -10.33 -9.65 4.05
CA VAL A 355 -9.88 -10.26 2.78
C VAL A 355 -11.02 -10.27 1.74
N ARG A 356 -12.26 -10.52 2.16
CA ARG A 356 -13.43 -10.47 1.28
C ARG A 356 -13.72 -9.04 0.80
N LEU A 357 -13.73 -8.06 1.70
CA LEU A 357 -13.88 -6.64 1.34
C LEU A 357 -12.78 -6.20 0.36
N SER A 358 -11.53 -6.60 0.60
CA SER A 358 -10.44 -6.31 -0.33
C SER A 358 -10.68 -6.91 -1.72
N ASP A 359 -11.27 -8.10 -1.81
CA ASP A 359 -11.64 -8.72 -3.08
C ASP A 359 -12.83 -7.99 -3.74
N GLU A 360 -13.83 -7.57 -2.98
CA GLU A 360 -15.02 -6.83 -3.45
C GLU A 360 -14.65 -5.43 -3.99
N HIS A 361 -13.75 -4.73 -3.31
CA HIS A 361 -13.24 -3.41 -3.71
C HIS A 361 -12.05 -3.50 -4.67
N LEU A 362 -11.59 -4.72 -5.01
CA LEU A 362 -10.46 -4.98 -5.91
C LEU A 362 -9.14 -4.34 -5.44
N VAL A 363 -8.93 -4.31 -4.14
CA VAL A 363 -7.76 -3.70 -3.48
C VAL A 363 -6.73 -4.75 -3.12
N SER A 364 -5.47 -4.45 -3.37
CA SER A 364 -4.31 -5.23 -2.89
C SER A 364 -4.11 -5.02 -1.39
N TRP A 365 -3.52 -6.01 -0.69
CA TRP A 365 -3.41 -5.94 0.75
C TRP A 365 -2.13 -6.52 1.36
N GLN A 366 -1.77 -6.08 2.58
CA GLN A 366 -0.70 -6.60 3.42
C GLN A 366 -1.20 -6.76 4.86
N TYR A 367 -1.08 -7.97 5.41
CA TYR A 367 -1.58 -8.34 6.74
C TYR A 367 -0.58 -7.93 7.83
N TRP A 368 -1.04 -7.42 8.95
CA TRP A 368 -0.26 -7.21 10.16
C TRP A 368 -0.37 -8.41 11.09
N HIS A 369 0.64 -9.20 11.32
CA HIS A 369 2.04 -9.08 10.96
C HIS A 369 2.60 -10.46 10.56
N TYR A 370 3.77 -10.54 9.91
CA TYR A 370 4.41 -11.82 9.59
C TYR A 370 4.83 -12.57 10.86
N CYS A 371 5.40 -11.89 11.86
CA CYS A 371 5.83 -12.43 13.14
C CYS A 371 5.39 -11.52 14.30
N ASP A 372 5.47 -11.99 15.54
CA ASP A 372 5.28 -11.09 16.69
C ASP A 372 6.42 -10.09 16.80
N CYS A 373 7.63 -10.51 16.53
CA CYS A 373 8.83 -9.69 16.38
C CYS A 373 9.10 -8.74 17.56
N GLU A 374 8.71 -9.13 18.78
CA GLU A 374 8.86 -8.31 19.99
C GLU A 374 8.22 -6.92 19.86
N ASP A 375 7.05 -6.84 19.25
CA ASP A 375 6.36 -5.59 18.95
C ASP A 375 5.87 -4.89 20.23
N PRO A 376 6.39 -3.71 20.59
CA PRO A 376 6.00 -2.99 21.81
C PRO A 376 4.69 -2.21 21.66
N THR A 377 4.24 -1.99 20.43
CA THR A 377 3.09 -1.16 20.06
C THR A 377 1.95 -1.97 19.47
N THR A 378 1.70 -3.14 20.02
CA THR A 378 0.58 -3.99 19.62
C THR A 378 -0.48 -4.07 20.72
N SER A 379 -1.75 -4.02 20.32
CA SER A 379 -2.88 -4.35 21.20
C SER A 379 -3.09 -5.87 21.34
N GLY A 380 -2.38 -6.67 20.53
CA GLY A 380 -2.55 -8.12 20.44
C GLY A 380 -1.25 -8.92 20.51
N PRO A 381 -0.46 -8.84 21.61
CA PRO A 381 0.76 -9.63 21.72
C PRO A 381 0.45 -11.13 21.57
N GLY A 382 1.22 -11.81 20.72
CA GLY A 382 1.06 -13.26 20.44
C GLY A 382 -0.06 -13.60 19.47
N ILE A 383 -1.02 -12.69 19.20
CA ILE A 383 -2.15 -12.99 18.30
C ILE A 383 -1.99 -12.38 16.91
N GLN A 384 -1.17 -11.37 16.71
CA GLN A 384 -0.98 -10.70 15.43
C GLN A 384 -0.24 -11.53 14.38
N SER A 385 0.70 -12.37 14.79
CA SER A 385 1.62 -13.07 13.88
C SER A 385 0.97 -14.18 13.07
N LEU A 386 1.55 -14.44 11.86
CA LEU A 386 1.34 -15.70 11.15
C LEU A 386 2.39 -16.74 11.54
N VAL A 387 3.65 -16.36 11.64
CA VAL A 387 4.78 -17.19 12.07
C VAL A 387 5.23 -16.73 13.44
N ILE A 388 5.31 -17.66 14.39
CA ILE A 388 5.57 -17.33 15.79
C ILE A 388 7.02 -16.85 15.98
N ASP A 389 7.98 -17.59 15.44
CA ASP A 389 9.42 -17.34 15.57
C ASP A 389 10.09 -17.46 14.19
N PRO A 390 10.39 -16.36 13.50
CA PRO A 390 10.98 -16.41 12.17
C PRO A 390 12.44 -16.88 12.15
N SER A 391 13.07 -17.10 13.30
CA SER A 391 14.37 -17.78 13.38
C SER A 391 14.24 -19.30 13.16
N LYS A 392 13.03 -19.83 13.20
CA LYS A 392 12.69 -21.23 12.94
C LYS A 392 11.91 -21.39 11.64
N PRO A 393 12.00 -22.56 10.99
CA PRO A 393 11.24 -22.80 9.77
C PRO A 393 9.73 -22.55 9.94
N PRO A 394 9.03 -21.87 9.00
CA PRO A 394 7.60 -21.55 9.06
C PRO A 394 6.73 -22.79 8.79
N ARG A 395 6.67 -23.70 9.76
CA ARG A 395 5.94 -24.97 9.69
C ARG A 395 5.64 -25.57 11.07
N GLY A 396 4.70 -26.52 11.12
CA GLY A 396 4.32 -27.20 12.37
C GLY A 396 3.76 -26.21 13.38
N GLU A 397 4.20 -26.29 14.61
CA GLU A 397 3.77 -25.44 15.73
C GLU A 397 4.23 -23.99 15.58
N ASN A 398 5.25 -23.72 14.73
CA ASN A 398 5.74 -22.38 14.43
C ASN A 398 4.88 -21.61 13.41
N LEU A 399 3.74 -22.16 13.01
CA LEU A 399 2.88 -21.60 11.99
C LEU A 399 1.41 -21.67 12.43
N LYS A 400 0.74 -20.53 12.46
CA LYS A 400 -0.72 -20.46 12.68
C LYS A 400 -1.47 -20.91 11.42
N ARG A 401 -1.68 -22.21 11.34
CA ARG A 401 -2.17 -22.86 10.11
C ARG A 401 -3.56 -22.39 9.70
N ASP A 402 -4.46 -22.18 10.64
CA ASP A 402 -5.85 -21.78 10.34
C ASP A 402 -5.87 -20.34 9.78
N LYS A 403 -5.06 -19.46 10.33
CA LYS A 403 -4.84 -18.11 9.79
C LYS A 403 -4.25 -18.17 8.37
N LEU A 404 -3.25 -19.02 8.13
CA LEU A 404 -2.70 -19.23 6.79
C LEU A 404 -3.78 -19.66 5.79
N LEU A 405 -4.70 -20.54 6.16
CA LEU A 405 -5.77 -21.03 5.28
C LEU A 405 -6.78 -19.92 4.90
N VAL A 406 -6.96 -18.94 5.76
CA VAL A 406 -7.77 -17.75 5.45
C VAL A 406 -7.05 -16.81 4.50
N LEU A 407 -5.76 -16.55 4.73
CA LEU A 407 -4.96 -15.59 3.96
C LEU A 407 -4.49 -16.14 2.61
N ALA A 408 -4.10 -17.43 2.53
CA ALA A 408 -3.51 -18.05 1.34
C ALA A 408 -4.58 -18.60 0.37
N ARG A 409 -5.47 -17.72 -0.11
CA ARG A 409 -6.49 -18.07 -1.10
C ARG A 409 -5.95 -17.97 -2.51
N PRO A 410 -6.42 -18.81 -3.46
CA PRO A 410 -6.09 -18.66 -4.88
C PRO A 410 -6.56 -17.29 -5.41
N TYR A 411 -5.72 -16.60 -6.15
CA TYR A 411 -6.04 -15.35 -6.82
C TYR A 411 -5.16 -15.14 -8.07
N PRO A 412 -5.62 -14.38 -9.07
CA PRO A 412 -4.81 -14.03 -10.22
C PRO A 412 -3.78 -12.97 -9.82
N ARG A 413 -2.49 -13.28 -9.93
CA ARG A 413 -1.41 -12.35 -9.57
C ARG A 413 -1.16 -11.26 -10.62
N ALA A 414 -1.50 -11.53 -11.88
CA ALA A 414 -1.44 -10.56 -12.96
C ALA A 414 -2.53 -10.87 -13.97
N VAL A 415 -3.27 -9.85 -14.41
CA VAL A 415 -4.47 -9.97 -15.23
C VAL A 415 -4.32 -9.08 -16.46
N ALA A 416 -4.55 -9.65 -17.64
CA ALA A 416 -4.64 -8.86 -18.88
C ALA A 416 -6.04 -8.21 -18.97
N GLY A 417 -6.08 -6.89 -19.04
CA GLY A 417 -7.32 -6.11 -18.98
C GLY A 417 -7.69 -5.68 -17.57
N THR A 418 -8.80 -4.94 -17.45
CA THR A 418 -9.28 -4.38 -16.18
C THR A 418 -10.14 -5.42 -15.44
N PRO A 419 -9.78 -5.82 -14.22
CA PRO A 419 -10.63 -6.67 -13.38
C PRO A 419 -11.97 -5.98 -13.10
N THR A 420 -13.05 -6.73 -13.10
CA THR A 420 -14.39 -6.26 -12.73
C THR A 420 -14.96 -7.02 -11.55
N GLU A 421 -14.34 -8.13 -11.21
CA GLU A 421 -14.74 -8.99 -10.10
C GLU A 421 -13.55 -9.85 -9.69
N LEU A 422 -13.32 -9.96 -8.41
CA LEU A 422 -12.35 -10.88 -7.82
C LEU A 422 -13.06 -11.65 -6.71
N GLY A 423 -12.97 -12.95 -6.74
CA GLY A 423 -13.55 -13.81 -5.71
C GLY A 423 -12.72 -15.05 -5.52
N SER A 424 -12.51 -15.43 -4.28
CA SER A 424 -11.88 -16.69 -3.91
C SER A 424 -12.76 -17.42 -2.90
N THR A 425 -13.13 -18.65 -3.22
CA THR A 425 -13.85 -19.51 -2.27
C THR A 425 -12.86 -20.39 -1.49
N ARG A 426 -13.24 -20.81 -0.28
CA ARG A 426 -12.45 -21.75 0.54
C ARG A 426 -12.26 -23.13 -0.11
N THR A 427 -12.95 -23.42 -1.21
CA THR A 427 -12.82 -24.71 -1.91
C THR A 427 -11.49 -24.75 -2.67
N PRO A 428 -10.69 -25.83 -2.59
CA PRO A 428 -9.28 -25.85 -3.05
C PRO A 428 -9.03 -25.65 -4.54
N ALA A 429 -10.01 -25.33 -5.36
CA ALA A 429 -9.88 -25.38 -6.82
C ALA A 429 -10.41 -24.20 -7.62
N SER A 430 -10.94 -23.13 -7.06
CA SER A 430 -11.50 -22.06 -7.92
C SER A 430 -11.24 -20.64 -7.40
N SER A 431 -10.38 -19.90 -8.10
CA SER A 431 -10.45 -18.45 -8.16
C SER A 431 -11.30 -18.06 -9.38
N SER A 432 -12.26 -17.17 -9.22
CA SER A 432 -12.95 -16.54 -10.33
C SER A 432 -12.47 -15.10 -10.49
N SER A 433 -12.14 -14.72 -11.72
CA SER A 433 -11.93 -13.31 -12.07
C SER A 433 -12.65 -13.04 -13.38
N ARG A 434 -13.36 -11.92 -13.44
CA ARG A 434 -13.91 -11.38 -14.67
C ARG A 434 -13.08 -10.18 -15.10
N THR A 435 -12.78 -10.11 -16.39
CA THR A 435 -12.00 -9.02 -16.97
C THR A 435 -12.73 -8.42 -18.16
N ARG A 436 -12.62 -7.10 -18.34
CA ARG A 436 -12.91 -6.49 -19.63
C ARG A 436 -11.64 -6.56 -20.50
N PRO A 437 -11.75 -6.91 -21.79
CA PRO A 437 -10.60 -6.91 -22.67
C PRO A 437 -9.96 -5.52 -22.70
N ALA A 438 -8.65 -5.46 -22.58
CA ALA A 438 -7.90 -4.23 -22.78
C ALA A 438 -8.14 -3.73 -24.20
N CYS A 439 -8.45 -2.45 -24.35
CA CYS A 439 -8.30 -1.78 -25.65
C CYS A 439 -6.81 -1.78 -25.99
N PRO A 440 -6.36 -2.25 -27.18
CA PRO A 440 -4.94 -2.22 -27.50
C PRO A 440 -4.49 -0.74 -27.58
N THR A 441 -3.83 -0.28 -26.55
CA THR A 441 -3.09 0.97 -26.58
C THR A 441 -1.85 0.74 -27.45
N ALA A 442 -1.75 1.46 -28.56
CA ALA A 442 -0.54 1.46 -29.35
C ALA A 442 0.63 1.93 -28.47
N PRO A 443 1.83 1.33 -28.60
CA PRO A 443 2.97 1.71 -27.79
C PRO A 443 3.25 3.20 -27.99
N ALA A 444 3.25 3.96 -26.92
CA ALA A 444 3.62 5.38 -26.93
C ALA A 444 5.10 5.49 -27.33
N ARG A 445 5.36 5.95 -28.55
CA ARG A 445 6.69 6.38 -28.96
C ARG A 445 7.04 7.64 -28.18
N ARG A 446 8.07 7.57 -27.36
CA ARG A 446 8.68 8.75 -26.75
C ARG A 446 9.15 9.72 -27.86
N GLY A 447 8.60 10.93 -27.84
CA GLY A 447 9.06 12.07 -28.61
C GLY A 447 8.20 12.35 -29.86
N ASP A 448 7.04 12.96 -29.67
CA ASP A 448 6.59 14.08 -30.52
C ASP A 448 5.32 14.72 -29.93
N SER A 449 5.41 15.98 -29.56
CA SER A 449 4.36 16.75 -28.91
C SER A 449 3.47 17.48 -29.91
N THR A 450 3.04 16.83 -31.00
CA THR A 450 2.00 17.38 -31.85
C THR A 450 1.47 16.32 -32.82
N ARG A 451 0.44 15.57 -32.43
CA ARG A 451 -0.56 15.05 -33.38
C ARG A 451 -1.81 14.56 -32.66
N ARG A 452 -2.86 15.33 -32.76
CA ARG A 452 -4.23 14.84 -32.53
C ARG A 452 -4.54 13.74 -33.55
N SER A 453 -4.74 12.53 -33.14
CA SER A 453 -5.23 11.46 -34.01
C SER A 453 -6.75 11.42 -33.97
N SER A 454 -7.37 11.86 -35.04
CA SER A 454 -8.79 11.64 -35.30
C SER A 454 -9.01 10.20 -35.76
N CYS A 455 -9.79 9.43 -35.06
CA CYS A 455 -10.31 8.15 -35.55
C CYS A 455 -11.39 8.42 -36.61
N ARG A 456 -11.06 8.25 -37.90
CA ARG A 456 -12.05 8.16 -39.00
C ARG A 456 -12.46 6.70 -39.16
N GLY A 457 -13.74 6.41 -38.93
CA GLY A 457 -14.35 5.15 -39.33
C GLY A 457 -14.52 5.10 -40.85
N SER A 458 -14.04 4.05 -41.48
CA SER A 458 -14.39 3.69 -42.87
C SER A 458 -15.50 2.66 -42.85
N SER A 459 -16.64 3.06 -43.40
CA SER A 459 -17.75 2.16 -43.70
C SER A 459 -17.52 1.50 -45.07
N THR A 460 -17.45 0.18 -45.15
CA THR A 460 -17.72 -0.55 -46.38
C THR A 460 -18.87 -1.53 -46.18
N ARG A 461 -19.88 -1.42 -47.03
CA ARG A 461 -21.06 -2.28 -47.18
C ARG A 461 -20.65 -3.61 -47.83
N ALA A 462 -21.10 -4.71 -47.32
CA ALA A 462 -21.72 -5.78 -48.09
C ALA A 462 -22.26 -6.94 -47.20
N ALA A 463 -23.52 -7.16 -47.35
CA ALA A 463 -24.32 -8.40 -47.51
C ALA A 463 -24.20 -9.58 -46.52
N THR A 464 -25.32 -9.76 -45.82
CA THR A 464 -26.04 -10.99 -45.48
C THR A 464 -25.34 -12.18 -44.81
N GLY A 465 -25.79 -12.46 -43.55
CA GLY A 465 -25.56 -13.73 -42.88
C GLY A 465 -25.70 -13.60 -41.38
N SER A 466 -26.80 -14.13 -40.88
CA SER A 466 -27.19 -14.18 -39.48
C SER A 466 -26.09 -14.61 -38.52
N ALA A 467 -25.72 -13.80 -37.54
CA ALA A 467 -25.22 -14.22 -36.24
C ALA A 467 -25.27 -13.06 -35.23
N SER A 468 -25.63 -13.43 -34.06
CA SER A 468 -26.00 -12.69 -32.87
C SER A 468 -25.13 -11.49 -32.48
N LYS A 469 -25.83 -10.48 -31.95
CA LYS A 469 -25.40 -9.27 -31.30
C LYS A 469 -24.31 -9.45 -30.24
N ALA A 470 -23.20 -8.77 -30.41
CA ALA A 470 -22.44 -8.13 -29.35
C ALA A 470 -21.44 -7.13 -29.97
N ALA A 471 -21.90 -5.93 -30.25
CA ALA A 471 -21.03 -4.77 -30.49
C ALA A 471 -21.57 -3.63 -29.64
N GLY A 472 -21.05 -3.52 -28.44
CA GLY A 472 -21.23 -2.36 -27.59
C GLY A 472 -20.27 -1.25 -28.06
N SER A 473 -20.84 -0.15 -28.51
CA SER A 473 -20.12 1.04 -28.94
C SER A 473 -19.44 1.74 -27.76
N CYS A 474 -18.13 1.97 -27.84
CA CYS A 474 -17.46 3.00 -27.06
C CYS A 474 -18.02 4.39 -27.48
N ARG A 475 -18.85 4.98 -26.67
CA ARG A 475 -19.15 6.42 -26.74
C ARG A 475 -18.52 7.07 -25.50
N SER A 476 -17.52 7.90 -25.74
CA SER A 476 -17.06 8.91 -24.81
C SER A 476 -18.18 9.93 -24.58
N ALA A 477 -18.61 10.08 -23.34
CA ALA A 477 -19.45 11.20 -22.95
C ALA A 477 -18.55 12.41 -22.67
N ALA A 478 -18.37 13.24 -23.68
CA ALA A 478 -18.02 14.63 -23.49
C ALA A 478 -19.31 15.43 -23.72
N SER A 479 -19.99 15.79 -22.65
CA SER A 479 -21.07 16.76 -22.74
C SER A 479 -20.62 18.11 -22.26
N ALA A 480 -20.62 19.02 -23.20
CA ALA A 480 -20.47 20.44 -23.10
C ALA A 480 -21.33 21.07 -21.99
N PHE A 481 -20.73 21.99 -21.26
CA PHE A 481 -21.42 23.14 -20.72
C PHE A 481 -20.79 24.39 -21.33
N CYS A 482 -21.47 24.93 -22.34
CA CYS A 482 -21.38 26.32 -22.74
C CYS A 482 -22.59 27.05 -22.16
N GLY A 483 -22.39 27.85 -21.16
CA GLY A 483 -23.36 28.81 -20.63
C GLY A 483 -22.75 30.19 -20.69
N SER A 484 -23.29 31.00 -21.57
CA SER A 484 -22.95 32.41 -21.80
C SER A 484 -23.20 33.24 -20.56
N SER A 485 -22.16 34.01 -20.21
CA SER A 485 -22.25 35.11 -19.25
C SER A 485 -22.76 36.36 -19.93
N ASP A 486 -23.68 37.06 -19.35
CA ASP A 486 -23.89 38.45 -19.57
C ASP A 486 -23.67 39.28 -18.29
N VAL A 487 -23.04 40.40 -18.55
CA VAL A 487 -22.44 41.37 -17.64
C VAL A 487 -23.49 42.34 -17.14
N SER A 488 -23.46 42.71 -15.88
CA SER A 488 -23.76 44.11 -15.48
C SER A 488 -23.13 44.40 -14.11
N GLY A 489 -22.37 45.44 -14.09
CA GLY A 489 -21.55 45.97 -12.99
C GLY A 489 -22.35 46.95 -12.06
N PRO A 490 -21.69 47.83 -11.34
CA PRO A 490 -21.76 47.87 -9.87
C PRO A 490 -22.57 49.06 -9.31
N THR A 491 -22.98 48.98 -8.03
CA THR A 491 -23.28 50.16 -7.22
C THR A 491 -22.71 50.10 -5.82
N ARG A 492 -22.16 51.23 -5.42
CA ARG A 492 -21.52 51.57 -4.14
C ARG A 492 -22.52 51.78 -3.02
N SER A 493 -22.06 51.36 -1.86
CA SER A 493 -22.07 52.00 -0.51
C SER A 493 -23.37 52.71 -0.03
N PRO A 494 -23.59 52.89 1.30
CA PRO A 494 -22.62 53.30 2.33
C PRO A 494 -22.15 52.22 3.29
#